data_ff42497ff525754548381e97c2bc3d52
#
_entry.id   ff42497ff525754548381e97c2bc3d52
#
_cell.length_a   1.000
_cell.length_b   1.000
_cell.length_c   1.000
_cell.angle_alpha   90.00
_cell.angle_beta   90.00
_cell.angle_gamma   90.00
#
_symmetry.space_group_name_H-M   'P 1'
#
loop_
_entity.id
_entity.type
_entity.pdbx_description
1 polymer ?
#
loop_
_entity_poly.entity_id
_entity_poly.type
_entity_poly.pdbx_seq_one_letter_code
_entity_poly.pdbx_strand_id
1 'polypeptide(L)'
;VINKRPWLGALSAISLGLCSFSASADFYAGALVSYSNAEFHHSSSSVTEGNPFLLQAQAGYFFNDYLAFEARYGTSVQRDNGLAVDSLASGFLKLNMPVSERIAMYGLAGYSSVQIDQQNVGSNKDQGFSFGLGMHYALDKQNAIVFEFVDSTSEDQVRLNALTFGFQHRF
;
A
#
# COMPACT_ATOMS: atom_id res chain seq x y z
N VAL A 1 -15.48 35.82 16.32
CA VAL A 1 -15.07 35.46 14.96
C VAL A 1 -14.88 33.95 14.92
N ILE A 2 -15.84 33.22 14.31
CA ILE A 2 -15.89 31.76 14.29
C ILE A 2 -15.18 31.29 13.01
N ASN A 3 -14.06 30.62 13.18
CA ASN A 3 -13.26 30.08 12.09
C ASN A 3 -13.90 28.75 11.64
N LYS A 4 -14.57 28.76 10.49
CA LYS A 4 -15.20 27.58 9.88
C LYS A 4 -14.14 26.68 9.25
N ARG A 5 -14.03 25.47 9.74
CA ARG A 5 -13.08 24.43 9.30
C ARG A 5 -13.44 23.93 7.89
N PRO A 6 -12.52 23.92 6.92
CA PRO A 6 -12.76 23.49 5.53
C PRO A 6 -12.71 21.96 5.31
N TRP A 7 -12.82 21.17 6.36
CA TRP A 7 -12.60 19.72 6.28
C TRP A 7 -13.81 18.90 5.78
N LEU A 8 -15.00 19.47 5.80
CA LEU A 8 -16.23 18.81 5.33
C LEU A 8 -16.36 18.77 3.79
N GLY A 9 -15.64 19.65 3.08
CA GLY A 9 -15.66 19.68 1.62
C GLY A 9 -14.79 18.62 0.94
N ALA A 10 -13.75 18.14 1.62
CA ALA A 10 -12.82 17.17 1.03
C ALA A 10 -13.40 15.73 1.01
N LEU A 11 -14.21 15.38 2.01
CA LEU A 11 -14.86 14.06 2.09
C LEU A 11 -15.98 13.88 1.05
N SER A 12 -16.69 14.95 0.69
CA SER A 12 -17.74 14.90 -0.33
C SER A 12 -17.20 14.86 -1.78
N ALA A 13 -15.98 15.37 -2.01
CA ALA A 13 -15.35 15.29 -3.34
C ALA A 13 -14.81 13.89 -3.67
N ILE A 14 -14.40 13.13 -2.64
CA ILE A 14 -13.92 11.74 -2.81
C ILE A 14 -15.09 10.80 -3.12
N SER A 15 -16.27 11.02 -2.54
CA SER A 15 -17.44 10.18 -2.78
C SER A 15 -18.05 10.37 -4.19
N LEU A 16 -17.92 11.54 -4.78
CA LEU A 16 -18.41 11.82 -6.15
C LEU A 16 -17.49 11.30 -7.26
N GLY A 17 -16.20 11.12 -6.98
CA GLY A 17 -15.24 10.54 -7.92
C GLY A 17 -15.39 9.04 -8.12
N LEU A 18 -15.90 8.32 -7.13
CA LEU A 18 -16.07 6.86 -7.20
C LEU A 18 -17.32 6.42 -7.98
N CYS A 19 -18.30 7.31 -8.17
CA CYS A 19 -19.54 6.97 -8.89
C CYS A 19 -19.42 7.01 -10.42
N SER A 20 -18.30 7.49 -10.97
CA SER A 20 -18.15 7.66 -12.43
C SER A 20 -17.39 6.53 -13.15
N PHE A 21 -16.92 5.53 -12.42
CA PHE A 21 -16.14 4.41 -12.98
C PHE A 21 -16.97 3.16 -13.30
N SER A 22 -18.27 3.30 -13.48
CA SER A 22 -19.20 2.18 -13.68
C SER A 22 -19.27 1.66 -15.10
N ALA A 23 -18.16 1.40 -15.79
CA ALA A 23 -18.25 0.80 -17.13
C ALA A 23 -17.06 -0.08 -17.55
N SER A 24 -16.14 -0.43 -16.67
CA SER A 24 -15.07 -1.37 -17.04
C SER A 24 -14.86 -2.36 -15.91
N ALA A 25 -15.18 -3.62 -16.16
CA ALA A 25 -14.99 -4.74 -15.24
C ALA A 25 -13.52 -5.01 -14.87
N ASP A 26 -12.62 -4.16 -15.32
CA ASP A 26 -11.17 -4.30 -15.20
C ASP A 26 -10.56 -3.43 -14.11
N PHE A 27 -11.28 -2.43 -13.61
CA PHE A 27 -10.84 -1.60 -12.47
C PHE A 27 -11.13 -2.29 -11.15
N TYR A 28 -10.20 -2.12 -10.21
CA TYR A 28 -10.43 -2.50 -8.82
C TYR A 28 -9.87 -1.44 -7.86
N ALA A 29 -10.44 -1.41 -6.67
CA ALA A 29 -9.96 -0.60 -5.56
C ALA A 29 -10.07 -1.40 -4.26
N GLY A 30 -9.27 -1.02 -3.27
CA GLY A 30 -9.26 -1.72 -2.00
C GLY A 30 -8.59 -0.95 -0.88
N ALA A 31 -8.69 -1.53 0.30
CA ALA A 31 -8.01 -1.07 1.51
C ALA A 31 -7.16 -2.19 2.09
N LEU A 32 -5.97 -1.84 2.51
CA LEU A 32 -4.98 -2.77 3.05
C LEU A 32 -4.52 -2.29 4.42
N VAL A 33 -4.34 -3.23 5.33
CA VAL A 33 -3.66 -3.01 6.60
C VAL A 33 -2.38 -3.85 6.60
N SER A 34 -1.26 -3.19 6.85
CA SER A 34 0.04 -3.84 6.84
C SER A 34 0.70 -3.74 8.19
N TYR A 35 1.22 -4.86 8.65
CA TYR A 35 2.19 -4.91 9.73
C TYR A 35 3.59 -4.88 9.11
N SER A 36 4.31 -3.80 9.35
CA SER A 36 5.61 -3.60 8.72
C SER A 36 6.74 -3.70 9.73
N ASN A 37 7.89 -4.17 9.26
CA ASN A 37 9.17 -4.06 9.93
C ASN A 37 10.00 -3.04 9.16
N ALA A 38 10.28 -1.91 9.79
CA ALA A 38 11.09 -0.84 9.22
C ALA A 38 12.47 -0.85 9.87
N GLU A 39 13.52 -0.99 9.05
CA GLU A 39 14.90 -0.90 9.47
C GLU A 39 15.54 0.35 8.88
N PHE A 40 16.16 1.14 9.72
CA PHE A 40 16.92 2.33 9.32
C PHE A 40 18.39 2.17 9.66
N HIS A 41 19.24 2.15 8.64
CA HIS A 41 20.68 2.02 8.81
C HIS A 41 21.33 3.40 8.87
N HIS A 42 21.85 3.75 10.03
CA HIS A 42 22.76 4.90 10.18
C HIS A 42 24.19 4.48 9.87
N SER A 43 24.96 5.35 9.23
CA SER A 43 26.31 5.10 8.72
C SER A 43 27.42 4.79 9.75
N SER A 44 27.09 4.46 10.96
CA SER A 44 28.03 3.96 11.98
C SER A 44 27.32 3.14 13.04
N SER A 45 27.09 1.87 12.74
CA SER A 45 26.75 0.77 13.67
C SER A 45 25.47 0.91 14.53
N SER A 46 24.55 1.81 14.28
CA SER A 46 23.24 1.82 14.93
C SER A 46 22.12 1.57 13.93
N VAL A 47 21.38 0.50 14.15
CA VAL A 47 20.15 0.17 13.45
C VAL A 47 18.99 0.55 14.35
N THR A 48 18.07 1.37 13.86
CA THR A 48 16.81 1.65 14.55
C THR A 48 15.72 0.82 13.89
N GLU A 49 15.07 -0.05 14.66
CA GLU A 49 14.00 -0.91 14.21
C GLU A 49 12.67 -0.46 14.81
N GLY A 50 11.61 -0.49 14.02
CA GLY A 50 10.26 -0.22 14.46
C GLY A 50 9.25 -1.01 13.64
N ASN A 51 8.10 -1.33 14.22
CA ASN A 51 7.05 -2.12 13.60
C ASN A 51 5.73 -1.32 13.49
N PRO A 52 5.68 -0.27 12.67
CA PRO A 52 4.47 0.52 12.51
C PRO A 52 3.39 -0.24 11.73
N PHE A 53 2.13 -0.03 12.13
CA PHE A 53 1.00 -0.43 11.32
C PHE A 53 0.73 0.61 10.24
N LEU A 54 0.54 0.13 9.01
CA LEU A 54 0.22 0.94 7.84
C LEU A 54 -1.21 0.70 7.41
N LEU A 55 -1.92 1.79 7.13
CA LEU A 55 -3.18 1.76 6.40
C LEU A 55 -2.92 2.26 4.98
N GLN A 56 -3.32 1.47 3.97
CA GLN A 56 -3.10 1.80 2.57
C GLN A 56 -4.39 1.69 1.78
N ALA A 57 -4.57 2.59 0.82
CA ALA A 57 -5.53 2.46 -0.26
C ALA A 57 -4.81 1.90 -1.49
N GLN A 58 -5.46 1.01 -2.21
CA GLN A 58 -5.00 0.51 -3.50
C GLN A 58 -6.03 0.76 -4.59
N ALA A 59 -5.55 0.98 -5.79
CA ALA A 59 -6.34 1.02 -7.00
C ALA A 59 -5.55 0.42 -8.15
N GLY A 60 -6.21 -0.32 -9.03
CA GLY A 60 -5.53 -0.96 -10.13
C GLY A 60 -6.44 -1.24 -11.32
N TYR A 61 -5.80 -1.63 -12.40
CA TYR A 61 -6.43 -1.96 -13.66
C TYR A 61 -5.86 -3.26 -14.21
N PHE A 62 -6.73 -4.23 -14.51
CA PHE A 62 -6.36 -5.45 -15.19
C PHE A 62 -6.35 -5.22 -16.71
N PHE A 63 -5.22 -5.43 -17.35
CA PHE A 63 -5.11 -5.45 -18.80
C PHE A 63 -5.64 -6.76 -19.40
N ASN A 64 -5.51 -7.83 -18.62
CA ASN A 64 -6.04 -9.16 -18.88
C ASN A 64 -6.07 -9.94 -17.54
N ASP A 65 -6.49 -11.20 -17.56
CA ASP A 65 -6.62 -12.03 -16.37
C ASP A 65 -5.29 -12.28 -15.62
N TYR A 66 -4.15 -12.02 -16.27
CA TYR A 66 -2.81 -12.31 -15.75
C TYR A 66 -2.02 -11.06 -15.40
N LEU A 67 -2.31 -9.93 -16.01
CA LEU A 67 -1.51 -8.72 -15.89
C LEU A 67 -2.34 -7.53 -15.45
N ALA A 68 -1.92 -6.87 -14.39
CA ALA A 68 -2.52 -5.63 -13.91
C ALA A 68 -1.44 -4.60 -13.56
N PHE A 69 -1.83 -3.35 -13.57
CA PHE A 69 -1.10 -2.25 -12.93
C PHE A 69 -1.82 -1.86 -11.65
N GLU A 70 -1.07 -1.62 -10.58
CA GLU A 70 -1.61 -1.26 -9.28
C GLU A 70 -0.84 -0.08 -8.69
N ALA A 71 -1.58 0.90 -8.20
CA ALA A 71 -1.04 2.02 -7.43
C ALA A 71 -1.52 1.93 -5.98
N ARG A 72 -0.66 2.28 -5.04
CA ARG A 72 -0.95 2.30 -3.59
C ARG A 72 -0.50 3.60 -2.97
N TYR A 73 -1.26 4.02 -1.98
CA TYR A 73 -0.90 5.11 -1.11
C TYR A 73 -1.30 4.80 0.32
N GLY A 74 -0.41 5.04 1.26
CA GLY A 74 -0.67 4.75 2.66
C GLY A 74 0.15 5.59 3.62
N THR A 75 -0.21 5.44 4.89
CA THR A 75 0.47 6.06 6.02
C THR A 75 0.41 5.14 7.23
N SER A 76 1.33 5.30 8.17
CA SER A 76 1.23 4.60 9.44
C SER A 76 0.15 5.22 10.32
N VAL A 77 -0.66 4.36 10.94
CA VAL A 77 -1.68 4.79 11.92
C VAL A 77 -1.14 4.87 13.33
N GLN A 78 0.04 4.31 13.57
CA GLN A 78 0.68 4.26 14.87
C GLN A 78 2.20 4.39 14.72
N ARG A 79 2.82 5.13 15.64
CA ARG A 79 4.27 5.26 15.77
C ARG A 79 4.79 4.15 16.68
N ASP A 80 5.85 3.46 16.28
CA ASP A 80 6.53 2.48 17.10
C ASP A 80 8.01 2.84 17.21
N ASN A 81 8.54 2.80 18.44
CA ASN A 81 9.94 3.16 18.80
C ASN A 81 10.41 4.51 18.21
N GLY A 82 9.50 5.50 18.10
CA GLY A 82 9.80 6.81 17.53
C GLY A 82 9.81 6.85 15.99
N LEU A 83 9.58 5.72 15.31
CA LEU A 83 9.46 5.63 13.85
C LEU A 83 8.01 5.64 13.42
N ALA A 84 7.70 6.40 12.39
CA ALA A 84 6.42 6.38 11.68
C ALA A 84 6.68 6.48 10.19
N VAL A 85 5.91 5.74 9.40
CA VAL A 85 5.85 5.96 7.95
C VAL A 85 4.87 7.08 7.70
N ASP A 86 5.38 8.26 7.37
CA ASP A 86 4.57 9.44 7.11
C ASP A 86 3.76 9.26 5.83
N SER A 87 4.41 8.78 4.78
CA SER A 87 3.74 8.38 3.54
C SER A 87 4.47 7.24 2.83
N LEU A 88 3.70 6.37 2.24
CA LEU A 88 4.16 5.33 1.33
C LEU A 88 3.36 5.42 0.04
N ALA A 89 4.04 5.67 -1.07
CA ALA A 89 3.44 5.64 -2.40
C ALA A 89 4.15 4.59 -3.25
N SER A 90 3.39 3.73 -3.90
CA SER A 90 3.94 2.62 -4.70
C SER A 90 3.20 2.44 -6.01
N GLY A 91 3.94 2.04 -7.05
CA GLY A 91 3.39 1.59 -8.31
C GLY A 91 3.92 0.20 -8.62
N PHE A 92 3.03 -0.75 -8.92
CA PHE A 92 3.36 -2.14 -9.17
C PHE A 92 2.82 -2.64 -10.50
N LEU A 93 3.60 -3.45 -11.15
CA LEU A 93 3.12 -4.42 -12.11
C LEU A 93 2.74 -5.69 -11.33
N LYS A 94 1.53 -6.17 -11.53
CA LYS A 94 0.97 -7.33 -10.85
C LYS A 94 0.77 -8.46 -11.85
N LEU A 95 1.43 -9.57 -11.58
CA LEU A 95 1.28 -10.80 -12.34
C LEU A 95 0.39 -11.75 -11.55
N ASN A 96 -0.81 -12.00 -12.07
CA ASN A 96 -1.83 -12.81 -11.43
C ASN A 96 -1.84 -14.22 -12.02
N MET A 97 -1.89 -15.21 -11.15
CA MET A 97 -1.93 -16.62 -11.52
C MET A 97 -3.13 -17.29 -10.83
N PRO A 98 -4.22 -17.52 -11.54
CA PRO A 98 -5.36 -18.24 -10.98
C PRO A 98 -4.98 -19.68 -10.66
N VAL A 99 -5.15 -20.08 -9.41
CA VAL A 99 -4.87 -21.43 -8.92
C VAL A 99 -6.15 -22.26 -8.87
N SER A 100 -7.26 -21.61 -8.54
CA SER A 100 -8.59 -22.23 -8.52
C SER A 100 -9.67 -21.17 -8.83
N GLU A 101 -10.94 -21.56 -8.83
CA GLU A 101 -12.06 -20.64 -9.05
C GLU A 101 -12.15 -19.51 -8.01
N ARG A 102 -11.58 -19.70 -6.83
CA ARG A 102 -11.61 -18.73 -5.72
C ARG A 102 -10.25 -18.23 -5.29
N ILE A 103 -9.18 -18.88 -5.68
CA ILE A 103 -7.83 -18.57 -5.23
C ILE A 103 -6.97 -18.18 -6.43
N ALA A 104 -6.38 -17.01 -6.39
CA ALA A 104 -5.33 -16.61 -7.29
C ALA A 104 -4.11 -16.17 -6.49
N MET A 105 -2.96 -16.65 -6.88
CA MET A 105 -1.67 -16.14 -6.41
C MET A 105 -1.20 -15.01 -7.34
N TYR A 106 -0.39 -14.10 -6.83
CA TYR A 106 0.18 -13.05 -7.67
C TYR A 106 1.55 -12.61 -7.19
N GLY A 107 2.32 -12.12 -8.12
CA GLY A 107 3.57 -11.42 -7.88
C GLY A 107 3.42 -9.92 -8.14
N LEU A 108 4.11 -9.12 -7.36
CA LEU A 108 4.22 -7.67 -7.50
C LEU A 108 5.67 -7.31 -7.78
N ALA A 109 5.89 -6.44 -8.74
CA ALA A 109 7.18 -5.83 -9.00
C ALA A 109 6.98 -4.36 -9.35
N GLY A 110 7.72 -3.48 -8.71
CA GLY A 110 7.51 -2.06 -8.91
C GLY A 110 8.46 -1.17 -8.15
N TYR A 111 8.00 0.03 -7.89
CA TYR A 111 8.79 1.07 -7.26
C TYR A 111 7.99 1.72 -6.15
N SER A 112 8.64 1.93 -5.01
CA SER A 112 8.03 2.56 -3.85
C SER A 112 8.82 3.78 -3.41
N SER A 113 8.10 4.80 -2.95
CA SER A 113 8.63 5.97 -2.27
C SER A 113 8.12 5.97 -0.84
N VAL A 114 9.02 5.89 0.10
CA VAL A 114 8.74 5.87 1.54
C VAL A 114 9.24 7.15 2.16
N GLN A 115 8.42 7.81 2.93
CA GLN A 115 8.81 8.92 3.79
C GLN A 115 8.66 8.47 5.23
N ILE A 116 9.80 8.41 5.95
CA ILE A 116 9.85 8.04 7.36
C ILE A 116 10.10 9.28 8.18
N ASP A 117 9.27 9.49 9.19
CA ASP A 117 9.47 10.52 10.22
C ASP A 117 10.06 9.87 11.47
N GLN A 118 11.25 10.32 11.83
CA GLN A 118 11.92 9.92 13.06
C GLN A 118 11.84 11.04 14.09
N GLN A 119 11.26 10.74 15.24
CA GLN A 119 11.13 11.69 16.34
C GLN A 119 12.50 12.24 16.77
N ASN A 120 12.65 13.56 16.79
CA ASN A 120 13.87 14.32 17.13
C ASN A 120 14.99 14.35 16.06
N VAL A 121 14.85 13.71 14.90
CA VAL A 121 15.87 13.70 13.85
C VAL A 121 15.36 14.32 12.54
N GLY A 122 14.05 14.28 12.30
CA GLY A 122 13.42 14.80 11.10
C GLY A 122 12.90 13.71 10.16
N SER A 123 12.38 14.10 9.00
CA SER A 123 11.84 13.18 8.04
C SER A 123 12.84 12.91 6.90
N ASN A 124 12.99 11.64 6.55
CA ASN A 124 13.78 11.18 5.41
C ASN A 124 12.88 10.54 4.37
N LYS A 125 13.14 10.88 3.11
CA LYS A 125 12.46 10.29 1.96
C LYS A 125 13.42 9.36 1.24
N ASP A 126 12.98 8.15 0.99
CA ASP A 126 13.74 7.17 0.24
C ASP A 126 12.88 6.50 -0.83
N GLN A 127 13.52 6.01 -1.87
CA GLN A 127 12.84 5.40 -3.01
C GLN A 127 13.62 4.16 -3.41
N GLY A 128 12.91 3.14 -3.85
CA GLY A 128 13.58 1.94 -4.29
C GLY A 128 12.65 0.93 -4.94
N PHE A 129 13.27 -0.09 -5.46
CA PHE A 129 12.57 -1.21 -6.05
C PHE A 129 11.82 -1.99 -4.96
N SER A 130 10.63 -2.42 -5.30
CA SER A 130 9.77 -3.21 -4.41
C SER A 130 9.22 -4.40 -5.14
N PHE A 131 9.16 -5.52 -4.45
CA PHE A 131 8.54 -6.73 -4.95
C PHE A 131 7.71 -7.41 -3.86
N GLY A 132 6.77 -8.22 -4.26
CA GLY A 132 5.92 -8.92 -3.33
C GLY A 132 5.29 -10.17 -3.92
N LEU A 133 4.77 -10.98 -3.01
CA LEU A 133 3.98 -12.16 -3.34
C LEU A 133 2.68 -12.10 -2.55
N GLY A 134 1.59 -12.45 -3.17
CA GLY A 134 0.29 -12.43 -2.51
C GLY A 134 -0.68 -13.48 -3.02
N MET A 135 -1.83 -13.47 -2.38
CA MET A 135 -2.94 -14.34 -2.68
C MET A 135 -4.26 -13.56 -2.56
N HIS A 136 -5.12 -13.75 -3.53
CA HIS A 136 -6.53 -13.35 -3.45
C HIS A 136 -7.40 -14.55 -3.10
N TYR A 137 -8.32 -14.35 -2.19
CA TYR A 137 -9.43 -15.27 -1.96
C TYR A 137 -10.73 -14.58 -2.37
N ALA A 138 -11.35 -15.06 -3.45
CA ALA A 138 -12.60 -14.50 -3.95
C ALA A 138 -13.76 -14.87 -3.01
N LEU A 139 -14.40 -13.88 -2.44
CA LEU A 139 -15.65 -14.03 -1.68
C LEU A 139 -16.82 -14.18 -2.64
N ASP A 140 -16.81 -13.40 -3.70
CA ASP A 140 -17.75 -13.43 -4.82
C ASP A 140 -17.08 -12.95 -6.11
N LYS A 141 -17.85 -12.65 -7.14
CA LYS A 141 -17.32 -12.22 -8.45
C LYS A 141 -16.63 -10.86 -8.44
N GLN A 142 -16.92 -10.04 -7.45
CA GLN A 142 -16.42 -8.66 -7.36
C GLN A 142 -15.54 -8.43 -6.13
N ASN A 143 -15.66 -9.24 -5.09
CA ASN A 143 -15.01 -9.02 -3.81
C ASN A 143 -13.99 -10.10 -3.49
N ALA A 144 -12.84 -9.70 -3.03
CA ALA A 144 -11.78 -10.61 -2.59
C ALA A 144 -11.09 -10.12 -1.33
N ILE A 145 -10.66 -11.08 -0.52
CA ILE A 145 -9.68 -10.85 0.54
C ILE A 145 -8.29 -10.97 -0.05
N VAL A 146 -7.42 -10.08 0.39
CA VAL A 146 -6.03 -9.99 -0.05
C VAL A 146 -5.13 -10.33 1.12
N PHE A 147 -4.17 -11.18 0.87
CA PHE A 147 -3.08 -11.50 1.79
C PHE A 147 -1.77 -11.47 1.02
N GLU A 148 -0.78 -10.69 1.50
CA GLU A 148 0.48 -10.54 0.78
C GLU A 148 1.66 -10.20 1.69
N PHE A 149 2.83 -10.48 1.18
CA PHE A 149 4.12 -10.05 1.71
C PHE A 149 4.80 -9.16 0.68
N VAL A 150 5.19 -7.97 1.08
CA VAL A 150 5.89 -6.99 0.22
C VAL A 150 7.21 -6.62 0.88
N ASP A 151 8.28 -6.70 0.10
CA ASP A 151 9.61 -6.18 0.44
C ASP A 151 9.86 -4.92 -0.39
N SER A 152 9.98 -3.81 0.29
CA SER A 152 10.34 -2.51 -0.30
C SER A 152 11.79 -2.23 0.06
N THR A 153 12.67 -2.48 -0.89
CA THR A 153 14.11 -2.29 -0.70
C THR A 153 14.50 -0.92 -1.20
N SER A 154 15.07 -0.12 -0.33
CA SER A 154 15.71 1.14 -0.68
C SER A 154 17.19 0.90 -1.03
N GLU A 155 17.71 1.68 -1.96
CA GLU A 155 19.11 1.54 -2.38
C GLU A 155 20.12 1.94 -1.29
N ASP A 156 19.75 2.82 -0.35
CA ASP A 156 20.73 3.44 0.52
C ASP A 156 20.57 3.20 2.03
N GLN A 157 19.40 3.24 2.63
CA GLN A 157 19.30 3.25 4.10
C GLN A 157 18.06 2.62 4.72
N VAL A 158 16.97 2.42 3.98
CA VAL A 158 15.69 1.95 4.52
C VAL A 158 15.28 0.63 3.90
N ARG A 159 14.98 -0.34 4.74
CA ARG A 159 14.34 -1.59 4.34
C ARG A 159 12.99 -1.69 5.03
N LEU A 160 11.95 -1.91 4.26
CA LEU A 160 10.58 -2.05 4.75
C LEU A 160 9.98 -3.36 4.26
N ASN A 161 9.79 -4.28 5.19
CA ASN A 161 9.08 -5.53 4.95
C ASN A 161 7.69 -5.41 5.54
N ALA A 162 6.68 -5.81 4.81
CA ALA A 162 5.30 -5.72 5.26
C ALA A 162 4.53 -7.00 5.00
N LEU A 163 3.84 -7.47 6.03
CA LEU A 163 2.79 -8.47 5.93
C LEU A 163 1.46 -7.73 5.86
N THR A 164 0.71 -7.95 4.80
CA THR A 164 -0.47 -7.15 4.47
C THR A 164 -1.71 -8.02 4.36
N PHE A 165 -2.79 -7.53 4.92
CA PHE A 165 -4.12 -8.09 4.82
C PHE A 165 -5.09 -7.02 4.35
N GLY A 166 -6.02 -7.35 3.46
CA GLY A 166 -6.94 -6.36 2.95
C GLY A 166 -8.16 -6.89 2.23
N PHE A 167 -8.92 -5.95 1.72
CA PHE A 167 -10.13 -6.18 0.95
C PHE A 167 -10.03 -5.43 -0.37
N GLN A 168 -10.46 -6.09 -1.43
CA GLN A 168 -10.45 -5.56 -2.79
C GLN A 168 -11.84 -5.74 -3.42
N HIS A 169 -12.30 -4.71 -4.09
CA HIS A 169 -13.53 -4.71 -4.89
C HIS A 169 -13.20 -4.44 -6.35
N ARG A 170 -13.72 -5.26 -7.25
CA ARG A 170 -13.63 -5.12 -8.71
C ARG A 170 -14.98 -4.57 -9.23
N PHE A 171 -14.92 -3.52 -10.02
CA PHE A 171 -16.08 -2.83 -10.56
C PHE A 171 -16.62 -3.45 -11.84
#